data_1107f8cf2462de8efb6348405538d2a6
#
_entry.id   1107f8cf2462de8efb6348405538d2a6
#
_cell.length_a   1.000
_cell.length_b   1.000
_cell.length_c   1.000
_cell.angle_alpha   90.00
_cell.angle_beta   90.00
_cell.angle_gamma   90.00
#
_symmetry.space_group_name_H-M   'P 1'
#
loop_
_entity.id
_entity.type
_entity.pdbx_description
1 polymer ?
#
loop_
_entity_poly.entity_id
_entity_poly.type
_entity_poly.pdbx_seq_one_letter_code
_entity_poly.pdbx_strand_id
1 'polypeptide(L)'
;KVRTDAAGAPLKDGDRVAGAFAYDRDTGEFILFKAKAVVLATGGIGRAFLVTSNSWEYTGDGHALAYHAGAELVDMEFVQFHPTGMMWPPSVRGILVTEGVRGEGGILKNSEGKRFMFDDIPPLYQGSTADTPEEGWRYVIGDREARRPPELLTRDHVARKIVKEVKEGRGSPHGGAFLDIAWVKEKIKDSEAHIKKKLPSMYHQFKELAGIDITKEPMEVGPTTHYVMGGIKVDGDTQMCTTVPGLFAAGECGGGLHGANRLGGNSLSDLLVFGKRA
;
A
#
# COMPACT_ATOMS: atom_id res chain seq x y z
N LYS A 1 -13.97 -26.52 8.20
CA LYS A 1 -12.97 -27.02 9.18
C LYS A 1 -13.58 -26.95 10.57
N VAL A 2 -13.43 -28.00 11.36
CA VAL A 2 -13.81 -27.97 12.78
C VAL A 2 -12.82 -27.06 13.50
N ARG A 3 -13.32 -26.04 14.21
CA ARG A 3 -12.49 -25.21 15.08
C ARG A 3 -12.03 -26.07 16.27
N THR A 4 -10.77 -25.99 16.63
CA THR A 4 -10.20 -26.75 17.75
C THR A 4 -9.53 -25.81 18.75
N ASP A 5 -9.52 -26.23 20.02
CA ASP A 5 -8.71 -25.59 21.07
C ASP A 5 -7.21 -25.94 20.92
N ALA A 6 -6.38 -25.45 21.83
CA ALA A 6 -4.94 -25.70 21.84
C ALA A 6 -4.58 -27.19 22.04
N ALA A 7 -5.50 -28.02 22.56
CA ALA A 7 -5.34 -29.44 22.73
C ALA A 7 -5.89 -30.26 21.53
N GLY A 8 -6.43 -29.59 20.50
CA GLY A 8 -7.01 -30.19 19.33
C GLY A 8 -8.46 -30.66 19.50
N ALA A 9 -9.12 -30.34 20.62
CA ALA A 9 -10.52 -30.65 20.84
C ALA A 9 -11.43 -29.67 20.10
N PRO A 10 -12.59 -30.07 19.55
CA PRO A 10 -13.52 -29.19 18.89
C PRO A 10 -14.01 -28.08 19.82
N LEU A 11 -13.94 -26.79 19.37
CA LEU A 11 -14.56 -25.68 20.09
C LEU A 11 -16.08 -25.80 20.04
N LYS A 12 -16.72 -25.48 21.15
CA LYS A 12 -18.18 -25.45 21.28
C LYS A 12 -18.75 -24.10 20.89
N ASP A 13 -20.00 -24.09 20.50
CA ASP A 13 -20.72 -22.82 20.31
C ASP A 13 -20.74 -22.05 21.63
N GLY A 14 -20.37 -20.76 21.57
CA GLY A 14 -20.27 -19.90 22.75
C GLY A 14 -18.88 -19.86 23.42
N ASP A 15 -17.92 -20.67 22.97
CA ASP A 15 -16.52 -20.52 23.42
C ASP A 15 -15.98 -19.16 23.00
N ARG A 16 -15.30 -18.52 23.94
CA ARG A 16 -14.78 -17.16 23.76
C ARG A 16 -13.27 -17.08 24.00
N VAL A 17 -12.65 -16.00 23.57
CA VAL A 17 -11.25 -15.74 23.88
C VAL A 17 -11.06 -15.66 25.40
N ALA A 18 -9.98 -16.28 25.88
CA ALA A 18 -9.63 -16.32 27.30
C ALA A 18 -8.31 -15.57 27.62
N GLY A 19 -7.61 -15.12 26.58
CA GLY A 19 -6.35 -14.43 26.72
C GLY A 19 -5.42 -14.61 25.52
N ALA A 20 -4.15 -14.33 25.73
CA ALA A 20 -3.08 -14.49 24.75
C ALA A 20 -1.89 -15.21 25.37
N PHE A 21 -1.21 -16.03 24.56
CA PHE A 21 0.01 -16.72 24.93
C PHE A 21 1.19 -16.03 24.24
N ALA A 22 2.24 -15.72 24.99
CA ALA A 22 3.41 -15.03 24.49
C ALA A 22 4.70 -15.73 24.91
N TYR A 23 5.76 -15.42 24.18
CA TYR A 23 7.12 -15.84 24.49
C TYR A 23 7.99 -14.58 24.68
N ASP A 24 8.60 -14.45 25.87
CA ASP A 24 9.55 -13.40 26.14
C ASP A 24 10.92 -13.79 25.55
N ARG A 25 11.41 -12.99 24.60
CA ARG A 25 12.64 -13.28 23.89
C ARG A 25 13.90 -13.01 24.69
N ASP A 26 13.81 -12.14 25.69
CA ASP A 26 14.97 -11.76 26.53
C ASP A 26 15.18 -12.75 27.65
N THR A 27 14.10 -13.23 28.26
CA THR A 27 14.15 -14.18 29.39
C THR A 27 14.00 -15.64 28.96
N GLY A 28 13.41 -15.90 27.79
CA GLY A 28 13.08 -17.26 27.32
C GLY A 28 11.83 -17.85 27.96
N GLU A 29 11.04 -17.03 28.67
CA GLU A 29 9.86 -17.48 29.41
C GLU A 29 8.60 -17.45 28.55
N PHE A 30 7.69 -18.38 28.82
CA PHE A 30 6.36 -18.39 28.29
C PHE A 30 5.40 -17.66 29.21
N ILE A 31 4.60 -16.74 28.69
CA ILE A 31 3.68 -15.91 29.45
C ILE A 31 2.26 -16.14 28.98
N LEU A 32 1.35 -16.41 29.91
CA LEU A 32 -0.09 -16.49 29.65
C LEU A 32 -0.79 -15.24 30.19
N PHE A 33 -1.23 -14.37 29.27
CA PHE A 33 -2.08 -13.24 29.62
C PHE A 33 -3.55 -13.68 29.65
N LYS A 34 -4.12 -13.78 30.84
CA LYS A 34 -5.56 -14.06 30.99
C LYS A 34 -6.35 -12.76 30.77
N ALA A 35 -7.24 -12.75 29.79
CA ALA A 35 -8.02 -11.58 29.45
C ALA A 35 -9.42 -11.96 28.98
N LYS A 36 -10.40 -11.11 29.26
CA LYS A 36 -11.79 -11.27 28.79
C LYS A 36 -11.97 -10.82 27.34
N ALA A 37 -11.06 -10.02 26.85
CA ALA A 37 -11.00 -9.51 25.48
C ALA A 37 -9.54 -9.42 24.99
N VAL A 38 -9.34 -9.64 23.71
CA VAL A 38 -8.06 -9.49 23.02
C VAL A 38 -8.32 -8.65 21.77
N VAL A 39 -7.53 -7.59 21.58
CA VAL A 39 -7.58 -6.75 20.37
C VAL A 39 -6.35 -7.07 19.52
N LEU A 40 -6.57 -7.50 18.30
CA LEU A 40 -5.53 -7.68 17.29
C LEU A 40 -5.38 -6.38 16.49
N ALA A 41 -4.18 -5.81 16.52
CA ALA A 41 -3.77 -4.63 15.76
C ALA A 41 -2.42 -4.88 15.08
N THR A 42 -2.27 -6.05 14.48
CA THR A 42 -0.99 -6.63 14.03
C THR A 42 -0.58 -6.20 12.61
N GLY A 43 -1.35 -5.30 12.00
CA GLY A 43 -1.09 -4.89 10.62
C GLY A 43 -1.43 -5.97 9.60
N GLY A 44 -0.92 -5.83 8.39
CA GLY A 44 -1.24 -6.68 7.24
C GLY A 44 -0.30 -7.86 7.03
N ILE A 45 -0.32 -8.39 5.80
CA ILE A 45 0.46 -9.57 5.36
C ILE A 45 1.39 -9.25 4.19
N GLY A 46 1.60 -7.98 3.87
CA GLY A 46 2.29 -7.58 2.64
C GLY A 46 3.74 -8.09 2.54
N ARG A 47 4.36 -8.48 3.66
CA ARG A 47 5.70 -9.06 3.66
C ARG A 47 5.77 -10.49 3.11
N ALA A 48 4.64 -11.13 2.87
CA ALA A 48 4.57 -12.39 2.12
C ALA A 48 4.93 -12.23 0.63
N PHE A 49 4.96 -10.99 0.12
CA PHE A 49 5.29 -10.67 -1.28
C PHE A 49 6.76 -10.26 -1.42
N LEU A 50 7.38 -10.67 -2.51
CA LEU A 50 8.80 -10.40 -2.80
C LEU A 50 9.12 -8.91 -2.89
N VAL A 51 8.22 -8.13 -3.52
CA VAL A 51 8.36 -6.67 -3.67
C VAL A 51 7.24 -6.01 -2.87
N THR A 52 7.60 -5.40 -1.75
CA THR A 52 6.64 -4.82 -0.81
C THR A 52 7.18 -3.54 -0.18
N SER A 53 6.28 -2.59 0.09
CA SER A 53 6.56 -1.39 0.88
C SER A 53 6.31 -1.59 2.37
N ASN A 54 5.84 -2.76 2.78
CA ASN A 54 5.50 -3.05 4.17
C ASN A 54 6.74 -3.34 5.02
N SER A 55 6.65 -3.05 6.30
CA SER A 55 7.70 -3.36 7.27
C SER A 55 7.87 -4.87 7.47
N TRP A 56 8.97 -5.26 8.11
CA TRP A 56 9.32 -6.66 8.29
C TRP A 56 8.33 -7.44 9.16
N GLU A 57 7.58 -6.75 10.01
CA GLU A 57 6.61 -7.32 10.94
C GLU A 57 5.27 -7.69 10.27
N TYR A 58 5.02 -7.25 9.03
CA TYR A 58 3.76 -7.48 8.33
C TYR A 58 3.73 -8.87 7.67
N THR A 59 3.91 -9.91 8.49
CA THR A 59 4.03 -11.31 8.08
C THR A 59 2.72 -12.08 8.12
N GLY A 60 1.64 -11.49 8.66
CA GLY A 60 0.34 -12.12 8.76
C GLY A 60 0.14 -12.96 10.04
N ASP A 61 1.02 -12.83 11.01
CA ASP A 61 0.94 -13.63 12.26
C ASP A 61 -0.38 -13.43 12.99
N GLY A 62 -0.89 -12.18 13.04
CA GLY A 62 -2.20 -11.91 13.66
C GLY A 62 -3.36 -12.57 12.93
N HIS A 63 -3.32 -12.63 11.59
CA HIS A 63 -4.31 -13.38 10.80
C HIS A 63 -4.25 -14.88 11.09
N ALA A 64 -3.04 -15.42 11.19
CA ALA A 64 -2.83 -16.83 11.52
C ALA A 64 -3.34 -17.15 12.93
N LEU A 65 -3.01 -16.33 13.92
CA LEU A 65 -3.49 -16.46 15.30
C LEU A 65 -5.02 -16.44 15.37
N ALA A 66 -5.65 -15.47 14.71
CA ALA A 66 -7.11 -15.36 14.65
C ALA A 66 -7.74 -16.59 13.96
N TYR A 67 -7.17 -17.01 12.83
CA TYR A 67 -7.65 -18.20 12.11
C TYR A 67 -7.54 -19.48 12.95
N HIS A 68 -6.44 -19.68 13.66
CA HIS A 68 -6.26 -20.80 14.58
C HIS A 68 -7.21 -20.73 15.77
N ALA A 69 -7.55 -19.54 16.24
CA ALA A 69 -8.58 -19.32 17.26
C ALA A 69 -10.01 -19.54 16.75
N GLY A 70 -10.21 -19.80 15.44
CA GLY A 70 -11.51 -20.07 14.83
C GLY A 70 -12.18 -18.86 14.20
N ALA A 71 -11.45 -17.74 14.01
CA ALA A 71 -11.96 -16.60 13.27
C ALA A 71 -12.10 -16.90 11.78
N GLU A 72 -13.13 -16.33 11.17
CA GLU A 72 -13.25 -16.27 9.72
C GLU A 72 -12.37 -15.15 9.16
N LEU A 73 -11.79 -15.40 7.99
CA LEU A 73 -11.10 -14.41 7.19
C LEU A 73 -11.97 -14.06 5.98
N VAL A 74 -11.95 -12.81 5.55
CA VAL A 74 -12.72 -12.29 4.43
C VAL A 74 -11.82 -11.49 3.48
N ASP A 75 -12.13 -11.56 2.18
CA ASP A 75 -11.53 -10.72 1.12
C ASP A 75 -9.98 -10.82 1.01
N MET A 76 -9.40 -11.94 1.40
CA MET A 76 -7.94 -12.15 1.44
C MET A 76 -7.26 -12.08 0.06
N GLU A 77 -8.03 -12.22 -1.02
CA GLU A 77 -7.58 -12.07 -2.41
C GLU A 77 -7.37 -10.62 -2.84
N PHE A 78 -7.90 -9.64 -2.09
CA PHE A 78 -7.80 -8.23 -2.44
C PHE A 78 -6.52 -7.62 -1.90
N VAL A 79 -5.51 -7.56 -2.76
CA VAL A 79 -4.19 -6.99 -2.45
C VAL A 79 -3.99 -5.72 -3.27
N GLN A 80 -3.74 -4.59 -2.61
CA GLN A 80 -3.43 -3.33 -3.26
C GLN A 80 -1.93 -3.22 -3.53
N PHE A 81 -1.59 -2.97 -4.79
CA PHE A 81 -0.24 -2.58 -5.20
C PHE A 81 -0.16 -1.07 -5.32
N HIS A 82 0.83 -0.48 -4.64
CA HIS A 82 1.22 0.90 -4.94
C HIS A 82 2.02 0.90 -6.25
N PRO A 83 1.70 1.77 -7.22
CA PRO A 83 2.33 1.69 -8.54
C PRO A 83 3.81 2.03 -8.53
N THR A 84 4.26 2.81 -7.55
CA THR A 84 5.61 3.35 -7.50
C THR A 84 6.31 2.95 -6.20
N GLY A 85 7.03 1.84 -6.21
CA GLY A 85 8.07 1.45 -5.27
C GLY A 85 9.44 1.56 -5.93
N MET A 86 10.50 1.75 -5.16
CA MET A 86 11.89 1.73 -5.67
C MET A 86 12.18 0.35 -6.29
N MET A 87 12.81 0.32 -7.46
CA MET A 87 13.20 -0.94 -8.12
C MET A 87 14.68 -1.25 -7.95
N TRP A 88 15.49 -0.24 -7.70
CA TRP A 88 16.94 -0.34 -7.57
C TRP A 88 17.47 0.63 -6.50
N PRO A 89 18.54 0.28 -5.77
CA PRO A 89 19.21 -1.03 -5.73
C PRO A 89 18.40 -2.14 -5.04
N PRO A 90 18.81 -3.43 -5.14
CA PRO A 90 18.05 -4.57 -4.57
C PRO A 90 17.75 -4.44 -3.08
N SER A 91 18.67 -3.85 -2.30
CA SER A 91 18.54 -3.65 -0.85
C SER A 91 17.35 -2.77 -0.44
N VAL A 92 16.87 -1.91 -1.34
CA VAL A 92 15.76 -0.97 -1.09
C VAL A 92 14.56 -1.21 -2.00
N ARG A 93 14.58 -2.34 -2.73
CA ARG A 93 13.50 -2.70 -3.64
C ARG A 93 12.17 -2.81 -2.90
N GLY A 94 11.17 -2.12 -3.42
CA GLY A 94 9.82 -2.08 -2.84
C GLY A 94 9.57 -0.90 -1.91
N ILE A 95 10.59 -0.18 -1.44
CA ILE A 95 10.38 1.02 -0.61
C ILE A 95 9.49 2.02 -1.36
N LEU A 96 8.51 2.56 -0.64
CA LEU A 96 7.47 3.42 -1.20
C LEU A 96 8.05 4.70 -1.81
N VAL A 97 7.68 4.96 -3.05
CA VAL A 97 7.81 6.28 -3.70
C VAL A 97 6.44 6.93 -3.68
N THR A 98 6.29 7.97 -2.86
CA THR A 98 4.98 8.59 -2.58
C THR A 98 4.26 9.07 -3.84
N GLU A 99 2.95 9.01 -3.81
CA GLU A 99 2.08 9.59 -4.84
C GLU A 99 2.32 11.08 -5.05
N GLY A 100 2.82 11.78 -4.02
CA GLY A 100 3.18 13.19 -4.09
C GLY A 100 4.14 13.53 -5.23
N VAL A 101 5.05 12.63 -5.61
CA VAL A 101 5.94 12.87 -6.78
C VAL A 101 5.12 13.06 -8.05
N ARG A 102 4.09 12.22 -8.27
CA ARG A 102 3.18 12.34 -9.42
C ARG A 102 2.27 13.56 -9.28
N GLY A 103 1.86 13.88 -8.05
CA GLY A 103 1.09 15.08 -7.73
C GLY A 103 1.83 16.39 -7.99
N GLU A 104 3.14 16.42 -7.80
CA GLU A 104 4.00 17.58 -8.10
C GLU A 104 4.49 17.56 -9.58
N GLY A 105 3.90 16.72 -10.43
CA GLY A 105 4.15 16.70 -11.87
C GLY A 105 5.10 15.61 -12.37
N GLY A 106 5.48 14.65 -11.53
CA GLY A 106 6.26 13.49 -12.00
C GLY A 106 5.51 12.69 -13.04
N ILE A 107 6.17 12.39 -14.17
CA ILE A 107 5.63 11.67 -15.31
C ILE A 107 6.24 10.28 -15.43
N LEU A 108 5.46 9.31 -15.93
CA LEU A 108 5.91 7.95 -16.14
C LEU A 108 6.36 7.74 -17.59
N LYS A 109 7.61 7.31 -17.76
CA LYS A 109 8.23 7.01 -19.04
C LYS A 109 8.68 5.55 -19.12
N ASN A 110 8.59 4.96 -20.30
CA ASN A 110 9.20 3.65 -20.59
C ASN A 110 10.69 3.79 -20.97
N SER A 111 11.36 2.68 -21.30
CA SER A 111 12.77 2.66 -21.73
C SER A 111 13.05 3.41 -23.04
N GLU A 112 12.04 3.64 -23.85
CA GLU A 112 12.12 4.42 -25.09
C GLU A 112 11.92 5.93 -24.84
N GLY A 113 11.74 6.35 -23.57
CA GLY A 113 11.47 7.73 -23.20
C GLY A 113 10.02 8.18 -23.42
N LYS A 114 9.13 7.28 -23.86
CA LYS A 114 7.72 7.60 -24.10
C LYS A 114 6.94 7.72 -22.81
N ARG A 115 6.16 8.81 -22.64
CA ARG A 115 5.16 8.98 -21.60
C ARG A 115 3.92 8.16 -21.95
N PHE A 116 3.81 6.95 -21.41
CA PHE A 116 2.85 5.93 -21.86
C PHE A 116 1.46 6.03 -21.20
N MET A 117 1.29 6.85 -20.16
CA MET A 117 0.03 6.88 -19.41
C MET A 117 -1.15 7.45 -20.21
N PHE A 118 -0.91 8.26 -21.25
CA PHE A 118 -1.95 8.78 -22.13
C PHE A 118 -2.48 7.77 -23.17
N ASP A 119 -1.78 6.65 -23.39
CA ASP A 119 -2.13 5.71 -24.48
C ASP A 119 -3.42 4.92 -24.22
N ASP A 120 -3.89 4.87 -22.98
CA ASP A 120 -5.01 4.01 -22.61
C ASP A 120 -5.69 4.54 -21.32
N ILE A 121 -6.47 5.60 -21.49
CA ILE A 121 -7.28 6.15 -20.41
C ILE A 121 -8.63 5.42 -20.45
N PRO A 122 -9.00 4.67 -19.37
CA PRO A 122 -10.26 3.94 -19.36
C PRO A 122 -11.46 4.86 -19.58
N PRO A 123 -12.50 4.43 -20.32
CA PRO A 123 -13.68 5.23 -20.59
C PRO A 123 -14.30 5.88 -19.36
N LEU A 124 -14.33 5.15 -18.24
CA LEU A 124 -14.83 5.65 -16.95
C LEU A 124 -14.10 6.91 -16.45
N TYR A 125 -12.83 7.10 -16.81
CA TYR A 125 -11.98 8.18 -16.32
C TYR A 125 -11.73 9.28 -17.36
N GLN A 126 -12.14 9.12 -18.63
CA GLN A 126 -11.87 10.09 -19.69
C GLN A 126 -12.40 11.49 -19.35
N GLY A 127 -13.63 11.58 -18.81
CA GLY A 127 -14.21 12.87 -18.41
C GLY A 127 -13.47 13.61 -17.28
N SER A 128 -12.68 12.90 -16.47
CA SER A 128 -11.97 13.46 -15.31
C SER A 128 -10.44 13.45 -15.47
N THR A 129 -9.93 13.08 -16.65
CA THR A 129 -8.50 12.93 -16.93
C THR A 129 -8.12 13.80 -18.11
N ALA A 130 -6.99 14.48 -18.03
CA ALA A 130 -6.45 15.33 -19.08
C ALA A 130 -6.21 14.55 -20.37
N ASP A 131 -6.53 15.16 -21.50
CA ASP A 131 -6.29 14.59 -22.84
C ASP A 131 -4.88 14.94 -23.35
N THR A 132 -4.28 15.99 -22.79
CA THR A 132 -2.96 16.46 -23.22
C THR A 132 -2.00 16.67 -22.05
N PRO A 133 -0.68 16.57 -22.28
CA PRO A 133 0.34 16.90 -21.29
C PRO A 133 0.21 18.32 -20.71
N GLU A 134 -0.16 19.27 -21.55
CA GLU A 134 -0.34 20.69 -21.19
C GLU A 134 -1.50 20.86 -20.21
N GLU A 135 -2.62 20.22 -20.46
CA GLU A 135 -3.76 20.25 -19.52
C GLU A 135 -3.37 19.62 -18.18
N GLY A 136 -2.72 18.44 -18.21
CA GLY A 136 -2.24 17.79 -17.01
C GLY A 136 -1.28 18.66 -16.20
N TRP A 137 -0.43 19.45 -16.87
CA TRP A 137 0.45 20.40 -16.19
C TRP A 137 -0.32 21.57 -15.56
N ARG A 138 -1.32 22.10 -16.24
CA ARG A 138 -2.21 23.14 -15.67
C ARG A 138 -2.85 22.69 -14.37
N TYR A 139 -3.30 21.44 -14.30
CA TYR A 139 -3.82 20.86 -13.05
C TYR A 139 -2.75 20.87 -11.94
N VAL A 140 -1.53 20.45 -12.24
CA VAL A 140 -0.43 20.38 -11.26
C VAL A 140 -0.12 21.75 -10.66
N ILE A 141 -0.20 22.82 -11.43
CA ILE A 141 0.03 24.19 -10.96
C ILE A 141 -1.22 24.85 -10.35
N GLY A 142 -2.31 24.10 -10.16
CA GLY A 142 -3.50 24.52 -9.41
C GLY A 142 -4.61 25.14 -10.24
N ASP A 143 -4.61 24.98 -11.56
CA ASP A 143 -5.75 25.38 -12.41
C ASP A 143 -6.93 24.44 -12.15
N ARG A 144 -8.03 25.00 -11.60
CA ARG A 144 -9.21 24.24 -11.19
C ARG A 144 -10.07 23.77 -12.36
N GLU A 145 -9.92 24.37 -13.53
CA GLU A 145 -10.63 23.98 -14.76
C GLU A 145 -9.91 22.86 -15.52
N ALA A 146 -8.65 22.56 -15.16
CA ALA A 146 -7.87 21.52 -15.79
C ALA A 146 -8.18 20.15 -15.14
N ARG A 147 -8.22 19.11 -15.97
CA ARG A 147 -8.35 17.73 -15.50
C ARG A 147 -7.01 17.15 -15.08
N ARG A 148 -7.04 16.22 -14.10
CA ARG A 148 -5.84 15.59 -13.55
C ARG A 148 -5.05 14.82 -14.62
N PRO A 149 -3.71 14.77 -14.54
CA PRO A 149 -2.91 13.95 -15.45
C PRO A 149 -3.16 12.45 -15.21
N PRO A 150 -2.99 11.60 -16.25
CA PRO A 150 -3.29 10.16 -16.14
C PRO A 150 -2.37 9.41 -15.16
N GLU A 151 -1.24 9.95 -14.77
CA GLU A 151 -0.40 9.43 -13.70
C GLU A 151 -1.08 9.46 -12.32
N LEU A 152 -2.14 10.24 -12.15
CA LEU A 152 -2.97 10.30 -10.94
C LEU A 152 -4.26 9.47 -11.03
N LEU A 153 -4.38 8.60 -12.02
CA LEU A 153 -5.42 7.58 -12.05
C LEU A 153 -5.28 6.59 -10.89
N THR A 154 -6.26 5.69 -10.75
CA THR A 154 -6.26 4.72 -9.65
C THR A 154 -4.99 3.88 -9.62
N ARG A 155 -4.53 3.52 -8.43
CA ARG A 155 -3.25 2.81 -8.21
C ARG A 155 -3.15 1.52 -9.00
N ASP A 156 -4.24 0.76 -9.07
CA ASP A 156 -4.32 -0.48 -9.83
C ASP A 156 -4.16 -0.25 -11.34
N HIS A 157 -4.76 0.81 -11.88
CA HIS A 157 -4.60 1.15 -13.29
C HIS A 157 -3.15 1.52 -13.61
N VAL A 158 -2.55 2.42 -12.84
CA VAL A 158 -1.15 2.84 -13.05
C VAL A 158 -0.21 1.64 -12.91
N ALA A 159 -0.42 0.78 -11.90
CA ALA A 159 0.39 -0.43 -11.72
C ALA A 159 0.29 -1.37 -12.92
N ARG A 160 -0.93 -1.64 -13.42
CA ARG A 160 -1.13 -2.48 -14.62
C ARG A 160 -0.47 -1.90 -15.87
N LYS A 161 -0.46 -0.58 -16.03
CA LYS A 161 0.20 0.08 -17.16
C LYS A 161 1.72 -0.09 -17.09
N ILE A 162 2.34 0.06 -15.93
CA ILE A 162 3.77 -0.21 -15.75
C ILE A 162 4.09 -1.68 -16.06
N VAL A 163 3.30 -2.63 -15.52
CA VAL A 163 3.49 -4.07 -15.80
C VAL A 163 3.34 -4.37 -17.29
N LYS A 164 2.43 -3.70 -18.00
CA LYS A 164 2.26 -3.85 -19.44
C LYS A 164 3.54 -3.43 -20.19
N GLU A 165 4.10 -2.26 -19.89
CA GLU A 165 5.35 -1.81 -20.51
C GLU A 165 6.50 -2.80 -20.26
N VAL A 166 6.60 -3.34 -19.04
CA VAL A 166 7.60 -4.36 -18.70
C VAL A 166 7.41 -5.64 -19.52
N LYS A 167 6.18 -6.16 -19.61
CA LYS A 167 5.85 -7.38 -20.37
C LYS A 167 6.09 -7.24 -21.86
N GLU A 168 5.93 -6.05 -22.38
CA GLU A 168 6.15 -5.73 -23.81
C GLU A 168 7.62 -5.36 -24.11
N GLY A 169 8.53 -5.56 -23.14
CA GLY A 169 9.97 -5.34 -23.33
C GLY A 169 10.40 -3.87 -23.28
N ARG A 170 9.51 -2.95 -22.91
CA ARG A 170 9.81 -1.51 -22.80
C ARG A 170 9.94 -1.05 -21.34
N GLY A 171 10.09 -1.98 -20.41
CA GLY A 171 10.36 -1.67 -19.01
C GLY A 171 11.75 -1.09 -18.75
N SER A 172 11.95 -0.57 -17.56
CA SER A 172 13.28 -0.16 -17.07
C SER A 172 14.18 -1.39 -16.83
N PRO A 173 15.50 -1.23 -16.70
CA PRO A 173 16.45 -2.33 -16.56
C PRO A 173 16.14 -3.33 -15.43
N HIS A 174 15.50 -2.87 -14.34
CA HIS A 174 15.19 -3.71 -13.18
C HIS A 174 13.70 -4.08 -13.09
N GLY A 175 12.95 -3.99 -14.20
CA GLY A 175 11.58 -4.48 -14.32
C GLY A 175 10.52 -3.51 -13.82
N GLY A 176 10.72 -2.23 -14.02
CA GLY A 176 9.78 -1.16 -13.71
C GLY A 176 9.61 -0.17 -14.88
N ALA A 177 9.41 1.09 -14.52
CA ALA A 177 9.36 2.24 -15.42
C ALA A 177 10.18 3.40 -14.82
N PHE A 178 10.36 4.46 -15.59
CA PHE A 178 11.04 5.67 -15.13
C PHE A 178 10.02 6.72 -14.67
N LEU A 179 10.10 7.12 -13.41
CA LEU A 179 9.34 8.25 -12.86
C LEU A 179 10.24 9.49 -12.90
N ASP A 180 9.92 10.40 -13.80
CA ASP A 180 10.71 11.59 -14.07
C ASP A 180 10.02 12.84 -13.51
N ILE A 181 10.61 13.45 -12.49
CA ILE A 181 10.22 14.77 -11.97
C ILE A 181 11.19 15.85 -12.44
N ALA A 182 12.40 15.49 -12.88
CA ALA A 182 13.40 16.45 -13.34
C ALA A 182 12.96 17.24 -14.59
N TRP A 183 12.02 16.68 -15.37
CA TRP A 183 11.47 17.34 -16.56
C TRP A 183 10.81 18.68 -16.26
N VAL A 184 10.35 18.91 -15.01
CA VAL A 184 9.68 20.18 -14.62
C VAL A 184 10.59 21.41 -14.77
N LYS A 185 11.91 21.20 -14.97
CA LYS A 185 12.85 22.27 -15.36
C LYS A 185 12.46 22.99 -16.64
N GLU A 186 11.71 22.35 -17.51
CA GLU A 186 11.16 22.95 -18.74
C GLU A 186 10.01 23.92 -18.44
N LYS A 187 9.43 23.86 -17.25
CA LYS A 187 8.24 24.63 -16.84
C LYS A 187 8.53 25.58 -15.66
N ILE A 188 9.49 25.26 -14.80
CA ILE A 188 9.81 26.01 -13.57
C ILE A 188 11.27 26.44 -13.60
N LYS A 189 11.51 27.75 -13.51
CA LYS A 189 12.85 28.35 -13.62
C LYS A 189 13.83 27.86 -12.53
N ASP A 190 13.35 27.67 -11.29
CA ASP A 190 14.15 27.16 -10.16
C ASP A 190 13.59 25.79 -9.72
N SER A 191 13.60 24.86 -10.67
CA SER A 191 13.01 23.51 -10.47
C SER A 191 13.72 22.71 -9.39
N GLU A 192 15.02 22.85 -9.23
CA GLU A 192 15.79 22.13 -8.20
C GLU A 192 15.34 22.52 -6.80
N ALA A 193 15.26 23.83 -6.50
CA ALA A 193 14.78 24.32 -5.22
C ALA A 193 13.30 23.95 -5.01
N HIS A 194 12.48 24.03 -6.05
CA HIS A 194 11.08 23.61 -6.01
C HIS A 194 10.93 22.16 -5.62
N ILE A 195 11.62 21.22 -6.31
CA ILE A 195 11.56 19.78 -6.02
C ILE A 195 12.04 19.49 -4.59
N LYS A 196 13.17 20.05 -4.17
CA LYS A 196 13.70 19.86 -2.81
C LYS A 196 12.75 20.38 -1.74
N LYS A 197 12.04 21.48 -1.98
CA LYS A 197 11.05 22.06 -1.07
C LYS A 197 9.78 21.22 -0.99
N LYS A 198 9.27 20.72 -2.13
CA LYS A 198 8.01 20.00 -2.22
C LYS A 198 8.14 18.50 -1.88
N LEU A 199 9.29 17.92 -2.18
CA LEU A 199 9.56 16.51 -2.06
C LEU A 199 10.84 16.21 -1.24
N PRO A 200 11.04 16.82 -0.06
CA PRO A 200 12.30 16.71 0.68
C PRO A 200 12.62 15.27 1.05
N SER A 201 11.63 14.51 1.49
CA SER A 201 11.81 13.10 1.87
C SER A 201 12.18 12.22 0.67
N MET A 202 11.58 12.46 -0.50
CA MET A 202 11.90 11.70 -1.71
C MET A 202 13.28 12.06 -2.25
N TYR A 203 13.65 13.35 -2.24
CA TYR A 203 14.99 13.78 -2.61
C TYR A 203 16.04 13.08 -1.75
N HIS A 204 15.88 13.12 -0.43
CA HIS A 204 16.78 12.48 0.52
C HIS A 204 16.82 10.95 0.33
N GLN A 205 15.65 10.31 0.24
CA GLN A 205 15.53 8.86 0.07
C GLN A 205 16.30 8.36 -1.16
N PHE A 206 16.09 8.97 -2.33
CA PHE A 206 16.78 8.53 -3.54
C PHE A 206 18.26 8.89 -3.52
N LYS A 207 18.62 10.04 -2.98
CA LYS A 207 20.01 10.47 -2.88
C LYS A 207 20.84 9.54 -2.00
N GLU A 208 20.31 9.19 -0.81
CA GLU A 208 21.03 8.36 0.16
C GLU A 208 20.97 6.86 -0.17
N LEU A 209 19.84 6.37 -0.64
CA LEU A 209 19.62 4.94 -0.83
C LEU A 209 19.99 4.44 -2.23
N ALA A 210 19.92 5.28 -3.24
CA ALA A 210 20.17 4.89 -4.64
C ALA A 210 21.25 5.74 -5.33
N GLY A 211 21.76 6.79 -4.69
CA GLY A 211 22.72 7.73 -5.29
C GLY A 211 22.12 8.63 -6.39
N ILE A 212 20.78 8.64 -6.53
CA ILE A 212 20.05 9.34 -7.60
C ILE A 212 19.67 10.75 -7.15
N ASP A 213 19.99 11.74 -7.97
CA ASP A 213 19.51 13.10 -7.80
C ASP A 213 18.23 13.31 -8.62
N ILE A 214 17.07 13.20 -7.97
CA ILE A 214 15.76 13.30 -8.63
C ILE A 214 15.47 14.67 -9.26
N THR A 215 16.30 15.68 -9.00
CA THR A 215 16.22 16.98 -9.65
C THR A 215 16.87 16.98 -11.04
N LYS A 216 17.63 15.94 -11.37
CA LYS A 216 18.46 15.84 -12.59
C LYS A 216 18.12 14.63 -13.44
N GLU A 217 17.75 13.53 -12.81
CA GLU A 217 17.56 12.23 -13.46
C GLU A 217 16.31 11.50 -12.95
N PRO A 218 15.70 10.61 -13.74
CA PRO A 218 14.49 9.90 -13.35
C PRO A 218 14.78 8.79 -12.33
N MET A 219 13.75 8.48 -11.54
CA MET A 219 13.73 7.36 -10.59
C MET A 219 13.24 6.10 -11.29
N GLU A 220 13.87 4.96 -11.01
CA GLU A 220 13.35 3.67 -11.45
C GLU A 220 12.33 3.14 -10.45
N VAL A 221 11.07 2.97 -10.89
CA VAL A 221 9.95 2.61 -10.02
C VAL A 221 9.13 1.47 -10.61
N GLY A 222 8.44 0.72 -9.75
CA GLY A 222 7.54 -0.33 -10.16
C GLY A 222 6.52 -0.69 -9.08
N PRO A 223 5.53 -1.53 -9.40
CA PRO A 223 4.51 -1.93 -8.44
C PRO A 223 5.11 -2.65 -7.22
N THR A 224 4.62 -2.25 -6.04
CA THR A 224 5.00 -2.83 -4.75
C THR A 224 3.76 -3.15 -3.94
N THR A 225 3.70 -4.32 -3.29
CA THR A 225 2.60 -4.66 -2.39
C THR A 225 2.55 -3.66 -1.26
N HIS A 226 1.38 -3.08 -1.01
CA HIS A 226 1.26 -1.93 -0.13
C HIS A 226 0.21 -2.08 0.95
N TYR A 227 -0.94 -2.69 0.65
CA TYR A 227 -2.04 -2.86 1.60
C TYR A 227 -2.87 -4.08 1.23
N VAL A 228 -3.29 -4.86 2.21
CA VAL A 228 -4.23 -5.97 2.02
C VAL A 228 -5.58 -5.56 2.58
N MET A 229 -6.63 -5.56 1.73
CA MET A 229 -7.98 -5.18 2.13
C MET A 229 -8.71 -6.28 2.89
N GLY A 230 -8.32 -7.51 2.65
CA GLY A 230 -8.81 -8.68 3.39
C GLY A 230 -8.24 -8.76 4.79
N GLY A 231 -8.86 -9.58 5.63
CA GLY A 231 -8.43 -9.77 7.00
C GLY A 231 -9.43 -10.53 7.84
N ILE A 232 -9.33 -10.35 9.14
CA ILE A 232 -10.23 -10.95 10.12
C ILE A 232 -11.62 -10.35 9.95
N LYS A 233 -12.62 -11.21 9.78
CA LYS A 233 -14.02 -10.81 9.64
C LYS A 233 -14.57 -10.30 10.97
N VAL A 234 -14.91 -9.03 11.01
CA VAL A 234 -15.41 -8.35 12.19
C VAL A 234 -16.78 -7.72 11.95
N ASP A 235 -17.51 -7.51 13.01
CA ASP A 235 -18.72 -6.70 13.00
C ASP A 235 -18.38 -5.22 12.81
N GLY A 236 -19.10 -4.53 11.93
CA GLY A 236 -18.79 -3.15 11.53
C GLY A 236 -18.91 -2.12 12.65
N ASP A 237 -19.75 -2.36 13.64
CA ASP A 237 -20.01 -1.41 14.72
C ASP A 237 -19.10 -1.64 15.93
N THR A 238 -18.80 -2.89 16.25
CA THR A 238 -18.08 -3.29 17.46
C THR A 238 -16.64 -3.73 17.20
N GLN A 239 -16.27 -3.99 15.95
CA GLN A 239 -14.98 -4.59 15.56
C GLN A 239 -14.69 -5.95 16.21
N MET A 240 -15.71 -6.58 16.82
CA MET A 240 -15.58 -7.92 17.36
C MET A 240 -15.63 -8.95 16.24
N CYS A 241 -14.78 -9.97 16.34
CA CYS A 241 -14.79 -11.11 15.43
C CYS A 241 -16.16 -11.81 15.47
N THR A 242 -16.74 -12.04 14.29
CA THR A 242 -18.10 -12.61 14.17
C THR A 242 -18.21 -14.04 14.69
N THR A 243 -17.12 -14.79 14.75
CA THR A 243 -17.11 -16.21 15.14
C THR A 243 -16.36 -16.52 16.44
N VAL A 244 -15.65 -15.53 17.02
CA VAL A 244 -14.89 -15.70 18.27
C VAL A 244 -15.23 -14.55 19.23
N PRO A 245 -16.21 -14.72 20.12
CA PRO A 245 -16.57 -13.70 21.09
C PRO A 245 -15.40 -13.24 21.95
N GLY A 246 -15.26 -11.92 22.13
CA GLY A 246 -14.17 -11.32 22.88
C GLY A 246 -12.86 -11.13 22.10
N LEU A 247 -12.78 -11.60 20.86
CA LEU A 247 -11.69 -11.27 19.95
C LEU A 247 -12.11 -10.08 19.07
N PHE A 248 -11.26 -9.06 19.03
CA PHE A 248 -11.45 -7.85 18.23
C PHE A 248 -10.29 -7.69 17.25
N ALA A 249 -10.54 -7.04 16.12
CA ALA A 249 -9.50 -6.66 15.19
C ALA A 249 -9.75 -5.26 14.63
N ALA A 250 -8.69 -4.45 14.55
CA ALA A 250 -8.76 -3.09 14.01
C ALA A 250 -7.51 -2.76 13.18
N GLY A 251 -7.68 -1.85 12.22
CA GLY A 251 -6.66 -1.53 11.24
C GLY A 251 -6.52 -2.62 10.18
N GLU A 252 -5.37 -2.70 9.51
CA GLU A 252 -5.16 -3.55 8.34
C GLU A 252 -5.35 -5.06 8.59
N CYS A 253 -5.31 -5.53 9.84
CA CYS A 253 -5.61 -6.94 10.13
C CYS A 253 -7.11 -7.27 10.08
N GLY A 254 -8.00 -6.26 10.17
CA GLY A 254 -9.45 -6.41 9.99
C GLY A 254 -9.85 -6.32 8.52
N GLY A 255 -10.70 -7.23 8.05
CA GLY A 255 -11.16 -7.25 6.66
C GLY A 255 -12.55 -6.66 6.45
N GLY A 256 -12.88 -6.36 5.17
CA GLY A 256 -14.22 -5.96 4.73
C GLY A 256 -14.52 -4.46 4.70
N LEU A 257 -13.64 -3.61 5.24
CA LEU A 257 -13.88 -2.17 5.31
C LEU A 257 -13.70 -1.47 3.95
N HIS A 258 -12.71 -1.86 3.18
CA HIS A 258 -12.25 -1.11 1.99
C HIS A 258 -12.73 -1.70 0.66
N GLY A 259 -13.53 -2.78 0.68
CA GLY A 259 -13.90 -3.50 -0.53
C GLY A 259 -12.66 -4.01 -1.29
N ALA A 260 -12.72 -4.00 -2.61
CA ALA A 260 -11.64 -4.55 -3.45
C ALA A 260 -10.40 -3.65 -3.57
N ASN A 261 -10.48 -2.36 -3.22
CA ASN A 261 -9.35 -1.42 -3.37
C ASN A 261 -9.50 -0.20 -2.46
N ARG A 262 -8.54 -0.01 -1.56
CA ARG A 262 -8.53 1.09 -0.60
C ARG A 262 -8.18 2.42 -1.26
N LEU A 263 -8.92 3.47 -0.94
CA LEU A 263 -8.57 4.85 -1.32
C LEU A 263 -7.33 5.34 -0.54
N GLY A 264 -6.48 6.11 -1.22
CA GLY A 264 -5.29 6.69 -0.61
C GLY A 264 -5.60 7.49 0.65
N GLY A 265 -4.83 7.28 1.73
CA GLY A 265 -5.03 7.93 3.02
C GLY A 265 -6.04 7.27 3.95
N ASN A 266 -7.02 6.51 3.44
CA ASN A 266 -8.08 5.94 4.27
C ASN A 266 -7.62 4.91 5.31
N SER A 267 -6.43 4.33 5.16
CA SER A 267 -5.87 3.48 6.23
C SER A 267 -5.66 4.23 7.55
N LEU A 268 -5.28 5.52 7.48
CA LEU A 268 -5.10 6.32 8.70
C LEU A 268 -6.44 6.65 9.37
N SER A 269 -7.46 6.96 8.57
CA SER A 269 -8.82 7.18 9.07
C SER A 269 -9.40 5.91 9.72
N ASP A 270 -9.14 4.75 9.11
CA ASP A 270 -9.48 3.44 9.63
C ASP A 270 -8.90 3.22 11.03
N LEU A 271 -7.59 3.39 11.20
CA LEU A 271 -6.92 3.23 12.50
C LEU A 271 -7.55 4.08 13.61
N LEU A 272 -7.92 5.33 13.29
CA LEU A 272 -8.51 6.25 14.27
C LEU A 272 -9.95 5.89 14.61
N VAL A 273 -10.78 5.58 13.62
CA VAL A 273 -12.20 5.32 13.82
C VAL A 273 -12.44 3.93 14.43
N PHE A 274 -11.90 2.91 13.77
CA PHE A 274 -12.19 1.52 14.14
C PHE A 274 -11.28 1.03 15.28
N GLY A 275 -10.07 1.57 15.44
CA GLY A 275 -9.28 1.35 16.64
C GLY A 275 -9.93 1.91 17.92
N LYS A 276 -10.71 2.99 17.80
CA LYS A 276 -11.50 3.52 18.92
C LYS A 276 -12.73 2.67 19.24
N ARG A 277 -13.31 1.99 18.23
CA ARG A 277 -14.49 1.13 18.41
C ARG A 277 -14.15 -0.23 19.02
N ALA A 278 -12.99 -0.79 18.67
CA ALA A 278 -12.45 -2.00 19.24
C ALA A 278 -12.04 -1.80 20.71
#